data_0cb26b7ea4fab161ec2fcb4edc3000f4
#
_entry.id   0cb26b7ea4fab161ec2fcb4edc3000f4
#
_cell.length_a   1.000
_cell.length_b   1.000
_cell.length_c   1.000
_cell.angle_alpha   90.00
_cell.angle_beta   90.00
_cell.angle_gamma   90.00
#
_symmetry.space_group_name_H-M   'P 1'
#
loop_
_entity.id
_entity.type
_entity.pdbx_description
1 polymer ?
#
loop_
_entity_poly.entity_id
_entity_poly.type
_entity_poly.pdbx_seq_one_letter_code
_entity_poly.pdbx_strand_id
1 'polypeptide(L)'
;MYDKTTPVMKYGLHEGDTGSAPVQVALLTERINSLTDHFRVHAKDFHGQRGLLRMVSQRRRLLEYLKRTDLERYRQLIDELGLRH
;
A
#
# COMPACT_ATOMS: atom_id res chain seq x y z
N MET A 1 12.73 8.15 2.29
CA MET A 1 13.13 7.08 1.36
C MET A 1 12.26 5.85 1.59
N TYR A 2 11.95 5.17 0.53
CA TYR A 2 11.07 4.00 0.58
C TYR A 2 11.76 2.78 1.18
N ASP A 3 11.17 2.21 2.23
CA ASP A 3 11.72 1.06 2.95
C ASP A 3 10.80 -0.16 2.77
N LYS A 4 11.30 -1.20 2.09
CA LYS A 4 10.57 -2.44 1.87
C LYS A 4 10.65 -3.39 3.06
N THR A 5 11.68 -3.24 3.89
CA THR A 5 11.96 -4.18 4.98
C THR A 5 10.89 -4.13 6.06
N THR A 6 10.51 -2.94 6.49
CA THR A 6 9.51 -2.76 7.55
C THR A 6 8.16 -3.38 7.21
N PRO A 7 7.55 -3.12 6.02
CA PRO A 7 6.28 -3.77 5.68
C PRO A 7 6.38 -5.29 5.59
N VAL A 8 7.47 -5.83 5.05
CA VAL A 8 7.67 -7.28 4.96
C VAL A 8 7.75 -7.91 6.33
N MET A 9 8.50 -7.30 7.26
CA MET A 9 8.64 -7.80 8.63
C MET A 9 7.34 -7.71 9.41
N LYS A 10 6.59 -6.64 9.22
CA LYS A 10 5.36 -6.37 9.98
C LYS A 10 4.16 -7.17 9.47
N TYR A 11 4.01 -7.31 8.15
CA TYR A 11 2.81 -7.86 7.54
C TYR A 11 3.02 -9.18 6.80
N GLY A 12 4.25 -9.65 6.70
CA GLY A 12 4.53 -10.92 6.05
C GLY A 12 3.94 -12.10 6.82
N LEU A 13 3.46 -13.10 6.10
CA LEU A 13 2.90 -14.32 6.68
C LEU A 13 4.00 -15.28 7.14
N HIS A 14 5.21 -15.11 6.60
CA HIS A 14 6.40 -15.86 6.97
C HIS A 14 7.63 -15.02 6.64
N GLU A 15 8.78 -15.44 7.16
CA GLU A 15 10.03 -14.73 6.90
C GLU A 15 10.31 -14.63 5.40
N GLY A 16 10.66 -13.43 4.94
CA GLY A 16 10.93 -13.19 3.53
C GLY A 16 9.70 -13.06 2.64
N ASP A 17 8.49 -13.04 3.21
CA ASP A 17 7.26 -12.90 2.43
C ASP A 17 7.16 -11.51 1.82
N THR A 18 7.20 -11.43 0.49
CA THR A 18 7.04 -10.19 -0.26
C THR A 18 5.83 -10.23 -1.20
N GLY A 19 5.12 -11.35 -1.27
CA GLY A 19 4.05 -11.57 -2.25
C GLY A 19 2.64 -11.61 -1.69
N SER A 20 2.47 -11.69 -0.37
CA SER A 20 1.12 -11.74 0.20
C SER A 20 0.40 -10.40 0.07
N ALA A 21 -0.95 -10.45 0.04
CA ALA A 21 -1.76 -9.24 -0.09
C ALA A 21 -1.48 -8.22 1.02
N PRO A 22 -1.37 -8.58 2.29
CA PRO A 22 -1.05 -7.61 3.34
C PRO A 22 0.28 -6.89 3.12
N VAL A 23 1.30 -7.62 2.70
CA VAL A 23 2.62 -7.03 2.41
C VAL A 23 2.52 -6.07 1.22
N GLN A 24 1.84 -6.48 0.15
CA GLN A 24 1.67 -5.63 -1.03
C GLN A 24 0.91 -4.34 -0.70
N VAL A 25 -0.13 -4.42 0.12
CA VAL A 25 -0.87 -3.23 0.55
C VAL A 25 0.04 -2.27 1.33
N ALA A 26 0.85 -2.80 2.24
CA ALA A 26 1.78 -1.99 3.03
C ALA A 26 2.84 -1.32 2.14
N LEU A 27 3.42 -2.06 1.20
CA LEU A 27 4.41 -1.54 0.27
C LEU A 27 3.83 -0.45 -0.63
N LEU A 28 2.63 -0.69 -1.17
CA LEU A 28 1.93 0.30 -1.99
C LEU A 28 1.61 1.57 -1.19
N THR A 29 1.20 1.42 0.06
CA THR A 29 0.90 2.56 0.93
C THR A 29 2.12 3.44 1.14
N GLU A 30 3.29 2.85 1.41
CA GLU A 30 4.53 3.61 1.53
C GLU A 30 4.89 4.35 0.24
N ARG A 31 4.78 3.67 -0.90
CA ARG A 31 5.05 4.29 -2.20
C ARG A 31 4.09 5.43 -2.50
N ILE A 32 2.80 5.23 -2.23
CA ILE A 32 1.78 6.25 -2.44
C ILE A 32 2.08 7.48 -1.58
N ASN A 33 2.44 7.28 -0.33
CA ASN A 33 2.78 8.39 0.58
C ASN A 33 4.01 9.15 0.09
N SER A 34 5.06 8.45 -0.34
CA SER A 34 6.26 9.08 -0.90
C SER A 34 5.95 9.91 -2.13
N LEU A 35 5.15 9.38 -3.05
CA LEU A 35 4.76 10.08 -4.27
C LEU A 35 3.84 11.27 -3.98
N THR A 36 2.96 11.13 -3.01
CA THR A 36 2.10 12.25 -2.59
C THR A 36 2.94 13.42 -2.10
N ASP A 37 3.96 13.16 -1.31
CA ASP A 37 4.90 14.20 -0.86
C ASP A 37 5.66 14.80 -2.05
N HIS A 38 6.10 13.98 -2.99
CA HIS A 38 6.76 14.44 -4.21
C HIS A 38 5.88 15.43 -4.99
N PHE A 39 4.58 15.16 -5.11
CA PHE A 39 3.66 16.00 -5.89
C PHE A 39 3.27 17.29 -5.19
N ARG A 40 3.57 17.45 -3.92
CA ARG A 40 3.45 18.76 -3.24
C ARG A 40 4.41 19.78 -3.85
N VAL A 41 5.56 19.31 -4.34
CA VAL A 41 6.59 20.14 -4.95
C VAL A 41 6.49 20.12 -6.46
N HIS A 42 6.17 18.97 -7.05
CA HIS A 42 6.15 18.74 -8.49
C HIS A 42 4.74 18.50 -9.00
N ALA A 43 3.85 19.46 -8.79
CA ALA A 43 2.42 19.31 -9.09
C ALA A 43 2.11 19.09 -10.58
N LYS A 44 3.04 19.44 -11.49
CA LYS A 44 2.86 19.31 -12.94
C LYS A 44 3.44 18.02 -13.53
N ASP A 45 3.86 17.08 -12.70
CA ASP A 45 4.35 15.77 -13.16
C ASP A 45 3.18 14.83 -13.45
N PHE A 46 2.60 14.98 -14.65
CA PHE A 46 1.42 14.21 -15.05
C PHE A 46 1.69 12.71 -15.22
N HIS A 47 2.90 12.33 -15.64
CA HIS A 47 3.27 10.92 -15.77
C HIS A 47 3.36 10.25 -14.39
N GLY A 48 3.96 10.93 -13.44
CA GLY A 48 4.01 10.43 -12.06
C GLY A 48 2.64 10.33 -11.43
N GLN A 49 1.74 11.28 -11.71
CA GLN A 49 0.37 11.24 -11.21
C GLN A 49 -0.39 10.02 -11.74
N ARG A 50 -0.18 9.63 -13.00
CA ARG A 50 -0.76 8.40 -13.55
C ARG A 50 -0.28 7.17 -12.80
N GLY A 51 1.03 7.11 -12.51
CA GLY A 51 1.62 6.03 -11.70
C GLY A 51 0.99 5.94 -10.32
N LEU A 52 0.81 7.09 -9.68
CA LEU A 52 0.15 7.17 -8.38
C LEU A 52 -1.28 6.61 -8.43
N LEU A 53 -2.06 7.01 -9.42
CA LEU A 53 -3.43 6.53 -9.59
C LEU A 53 -3.50 5.01 -9.80
N ARG A 54 -2.54 4.44 -10.55
CA ARG A 54 -2.44 2.99 -10.73
C ARG A 54 -2.19 2.29 -9.42
N MET A 55 -1.29 2.82 -8.60
CA MET A 55 -0.98 2.24 -7.28
C MET A 55 -2.18 2.31 -6.34
N VAL A 56 -2.91 3.41 -6.35
CA VAL A 56 -4.13 3.56 -5.54
C VAL A 56 -5.19 2.54 -5.97
N SER A 57 -5.39 2.36 -7.28
CA SER A 57 -6.32 1.37 -7.80
C SER A 57 -5.90 -0.06 -7.43
N GLN A 58 -4.61 -0.36 -7.54
CA GLN A 58 -4.08 -1.68 -7.20
C GLN A 58 -4.25 -1.97 -5.71
N ARG A 59 -3.96 -0.99 -4.85
CA ARG A 59 -4.17 -1.13 -3.41
C ARG A 59 -5.64 -1.40 -3.09
N ARG A 60 -6.55 -0.69 -3.74
CA ARG A 60 -7.99 -0.90 -3.55
C ARG A 60 -8.40 -2.33 -3.88
N ARG A 61 -7.92 -2.88 -5.00
CA ARG A 61 -8.21 -4.26 -5.40
C ARG A 61 -7.71 -5.27 -4.38
N LEU A 62 -6.50 -5.07 -3.87
CA LEU A 62 -5.92 -5.94 -2.84
C LEU A 62 -6.72 -5.86 -1.54
N LEU A 63 -7.15 -4.67 -1.14
CA LEU A 63 -7.98 -4.49 0.05
C LEU A 63 -9.35 -5.14 -0.11
N GLU A 64 -9.98 -5.04 -1.27
CA GLU A 64 -11.25 -5.72 -1.55
C GLU A 64 -11.10 -7.23 -1.49
N TYR A 65 -10.00 -7.75 -2.03
CA TYR A 65 -9.66 -9.16 -1.93
C TYR A 65 -9.55 -9.60 -0.47
N LEU A 66 -8.80 -8.87 0.34
CA LEU A 66 -8.65 -9.16 1.77
C LEU A 66 -9.97 -9.07 2.52
N LYS A 67 -10.81 -8.10 2.19
CA LYS A 67 -12.13 -7.95 2.80
C LYS A 67 -12.99 -9.18 2.60
N ARG A 68 -12.87 -9.86 1.46
CA ARG A 68 -13.62 -11.07 1.16
C ARG A 68 -13.00 -12.34 1.74
N THR A 69 -11.67 -12.39 1.81
CA THR A 69 -10.95 -13.62 2.17
C THR A 69 -10.43 -13.64 3.59
N ASP A 70 -10.12 -12.48 4.17
CA ASP A 70 -9.59 -12.37 5.52
C ASP A 70 -10.00 -11.01 6.12
N LEU A 71 -11.23 -10.94 6.58
CA LEU A 71 -11.82 -9.69 7.08
C LEU A 71 -11.09 -9.14 8.29
N GLU A 72 -10.60 -9.99 9.18
CA GLU A 72 -9.86 -9.54 10.36
C GLU A 72 -8.56 -8.86 9.97
N ARG A 73 -7.83 -9.44 9.04
CA ARG A 73 -6.58 -8.84 8.55
C ARG A 73 -6.85 -7.55 7.79
N TYR A 74 -7.92 -7.50 7.03
CA TYR A 74 -8.36 -6.29 6.35
C TYR A 74 -8.58 -5.15 7.35
N ARG A 75 -9.35 -5.40 8.40
CA ARG A 75 -9.63 -4.41 9.45
C ARG A 75 -8.36 -3.95 10.15
N GLN A 76 -7.48 -4.89 10.46
CA GLN A 76 -6.21 -4.62 11.11
C GLN A 76 -5.33 -3.69 10.24
N LEU A 77 -5.24 -3.98 8.95
CA LEU A 77 -4.47 -3.15 8.01
C LEU A 77 -5.04 -1.75 7.87
N ILE A 78 -6.36 -1.64 7.73
CA ILE A 78 -7.04 -0.34 7.62
C ILE A 78 -6.72 0.51 8.85
N ASP A 79 -6.81 -0.07 10.02
CA ASP A 79 -6.55 0.61 11.28
C ASP A 79 -5.08 1.03 11.40
N GLU A 80 -4.15 0.10 11.18
CA GLU A 80 -2.72 0.35 11.34
C GLU A 80 -2.15 1.32 10.30
N LEU A 81 -2.64 1.27 9.07
CA LEU A 81 -2.15 2.12 7.99
C LEU A 81 -2.95 3.42 7.85
N GLY A 82 -4.01 3.59 8.65
CA GLY A 82 -4.85 4.77 8.58
C GLY A 82 -5.60 4.90 7.27
N LEU A 83 -5.95 3.79 6.64
CA LEU A 83 -6.62 3.78 5.36
C LEU A 83 -8.14 3.88 5.52
N ARG A 84 -8.80 4.45 4.51
CA ARG A 84 -10.25 4.47 4.40
C ARG A 84 -10.71 3.33 3.49
N HIS A 85 -11.85 2.74 3.83
CA HIS A 85 -12.47 1.68 3.03
C HIS A 85 -13.70 2.18 2.31
#